data_abd58467f548722a342ed455a40468c3
#
_entry.id   abd58467f548722a342ed455a40468c3
#
_cell.length_a   1.000
_cell.length_b   1.000
_cell.length_c   1.000
_cell.angle_alpha   90.00
_cell.angle_beta   90.00
_cell.angle_gamma   90.00
#
_symmetry.space_group_name_H-M   'P 1'
#
loop_
_entity.id
_entity.type
_entity.pdbx_description
1 polymer ?
#
loop_
_entity_poly.entity_id
_entity_poly.type
_entity_poly.pdbx_seq_one_letter_code
_entity_poly.pdbx_strand_id
1 'polypeptide(L)'
;MSVHKNEKNGTWYVMVRYTDWQGNYKQKCKRGFATRRDAQEWEKQFLLQKRADVNMTLESFYALYEEDLKPRVKLTTWKTKENIIRTKILPFLGKKKLSEINTRDVVNWQNEIIRMKDTKGNPISPTYQKAIHAQLSAMFNHAIRYYELPLNPARRAGSIGEEESKEMLFWTRDELSIPPSGYHQSAKGYRFDAA
;
A
#
# COMPACT_ATOMS: atom_id res chain seq x y z
N MET A 1 21.47 -11.82 28.60
CA MET A 1 22.53 -11.52 27.61
C MET A 1 22.53 -12.67 26.62
N SER A 2 22.56 -12.34 25.33
CA SER A 2 22.43 -13.30 24.20
C SER A 2 23.81 -13.68 23.59
N VAL A 3 24.87 -12.98 23.98
CA VAL A 3 26.24 -13.19 23.49
C VAL A 3 27.03 -14.00 24.48
N HIS A 4 27.60 -15.14 24.04
CA HIS A 4 28.33 -16.10 24.83
C HIS A 4 29.69 -16.42 24.19
N LYS A 5 30.69 -16.72 25.01
CA LYS A 5 32.01 -17.20 24.57
C LYS A 5 32.01 -18.72 24.47
N ASN A 6 32.53 -19.25 23.40
CA ASN A 6 32.78 -20.67 23.27
C ASN A 6 34.20 -20.95 23.80
N GLU A 7 34.29 -21.58 24.95
CA GLU A 7 35.58 -21.85 25.63
C GLU A 7 36.47 -22.82 24.87
N LYS A 8 35.88 -23.73 24.04
CA LYS A 8 36.64 -24.71 23.26
C LYS A 8 37.44 -24.08 22.12
N ASN A 9 36.91 -23.04 21.47
CA ASN A 9 37.47 -22.46 20.24
C ASN A 9 37.84 -20.97 20.41
N GLY A 10 37.63 -20.39 21.59
CA GLY A 10 37.88 -18.97 21.83
C GLY A 10 36.96 -17.98 21.06
N THR A 11 36.02 -18.48 20.25
CA THR A 11 35.11 -17.67 19.44
C THR A 11 33.86 -17.29 20.22
N TRP A 12 33.15 -16.26 19.71
CA TRP A 12 31.89 -15.84 20.31
C TRP A 12 30.71 -16.33 19.48
N TYR A 13 29.56 -16.55 20.13
CA TYR A 13 28.30 -16.89 19.49
C TYR A 13 27.16 -16.10 20.10
N VAL A 14 26.12 -15.90 19.30
CA VAL A 14 24.89 -15.16 19.66
C VAL A 14 23.73 -16.14 19.61
N MET A 15 22.89 -16.09 20.63
CA MET A 15 21.64 -16.83 20.69
C MET A 15 20.50 -15.84 20.93
N VAL A 16 19.80 -15.47 19.84
CA VAL A 16 18.71 -14.49 19.86
C VAL A 16 17.37 -15.20 19.87
N ARG A 17 16.51 -14.80 20.79
CA ARG A 17 15.09 -15.16 20.77
C ARG A 17 14.30 -14.00 20.20
N TYR A 18 13.41 -14.28 19.27
CA TYR A 18 12.56 -13.27 18.66
C TYR A 18 11.19 -13.87 18.39
N THR A 19 10.18 -12.99 18.32
CA THR A 19 8.82 -13.37 17.95
C THR A 19 8.68 -13.11 16.44
N ASP A 20 8.18 -14.09 15.69
CA ASP A 20 7.86 -13.87 14.30
C ASP A 20 6.56 -13.06 14.17
N TRP A 21 6.21 -12.69 12.94
CA TRP A 21 5.01 -11.92 12.63
C TRP A 21 3.70 -12.67 13.00
N GLN A 22 3.73 -14.00 13.18
CA GLN A 22 2.60 -14.82 13.63
C GLN A 22 2.51 -14.92 15.15
N GLY A 23 3.39 -14.24 15.90
CA GLY A 23 3.44 -14.31 17.34
C GLY A 23 4.18 -15.53 17.90
N ASN A 24 4.77 -16.37 17.04
CA ASN A 24 5.52 -17.55 17.46
C ASN A 24 6.91 -17.19 17.94
N TYR A 25 7.31 -17.73 19.07
CA TYR A 25 8.69 -17.60 19.58
C TYR A 25 9.65 -18.44 18.76
N LYS A 26 10.65 -17.79 18.17
CA LYS A 26 11.74 -18.45 17.44
C LYS A 26 13.09 -18.10 18.05
N GLN A 27 14.07 -19.00 17.84
CA GLN A 27 15.43 -18.84 18.31
C GLN A 27 16.39 -18.96 17.13
N LYS A 28 17.34 -18.03 17.03
CA LYS A 28 18.43 -18.06 16.05
C LYS A 28 19.76 -18.08 16.78
N CYS A 29 20.63 -19.03 16.42
CA CYS A 29 21.99 -19.09 16.90
C CYS A 29 22.97 -18.84 15.75
N LYS A 30 23.92 -17.90 15.92
CA LYS A 30 25.02 -17.68 14.98
C LYS A 30 26.33 -17.76 15.76
N ARG A 31 27.29 -18.53 15.23
CA ARG A 31 28.57 -18.82 15.84
C ARG A 31 29.70 -18.28 14.98
N GLY A 32 30.94 -18.24 15.56
CA GLY A 32 32.15 -17.95 14.81
C GLY A 32 32.54 -16.47 14.74
N PHE A 33 32.08 -15.65 15.68
CA PHE A 33 32.57 -14.28 15.79
C PHE A 33 33.93 -14.21 16.45
N ALA A 34 34.85 -13.41 15.91
CA ALA A 34 36.18 -13.22 16.45
C ALA A 34 36.15 -12.43 17.75
N THR A 35 35.27 -11.42 17.85
CA THR A 35 35.17 -10.56 19.03
C THR A 35 33.75 -10.53 19.60
N ARG A 36 33.66 -10.18 20.89
CA ARG A 36 32.39 -9.94 21.56
C ARG A 36 31.61 -8.78 20.89
N ARG A 37 32.33 -7.76 20.44
CA ARG A 37 31.77 -6.57 19.79
C ARG A 37 31.10 -6.93 18.49
N ASP A 38 31.75 -7.74 17.64
CA ASP A 38 31.15 -8.18 16.36
C ASP A 38 29.89 -9.01 16.59
N ALA A 39 29.91 -9.86 17.63
CA ALA A 39 28.73 -10.62 18.00
C ALA A 39 27.56 -9.74 18.46
N GLN A 40 27.83 -8.72 19.26
CA GLN A 40 26.80 -7.74 19.71
C GLN A 40 26.30 -6.88 18.57
N GLU A 41 27.17 -6.45 17.68
CA GLU A 41 26.77 -5.65 16.51
C GLU A 41 25.88 -6.45 15.55
N TRP A 42 26.25 -7.71 15.29
CA TRP A 42 25.41 -8.61 14.52
C TRP A 42 24.05 -8.84 15.20
N GLU A 43 24.00 -9.03 16.51
CA GLU A 43 22.74 -9.17 17.25
C GLU A 43 21.84 -7.95 17.06
N LYS A 44 22.41 -6.75 17.23
CA LYS A 44 21.69 -5.49 17.05
C LYS A 44 21.14 -5.35 15.63
N GLN A 45 21.97 -5.62 14.62
CA GLN A 45 21.55 -5.60 13.22
C GLN A 45 20.48 -6.65 12.92
N PHE A 46 20.65 -7.88 13.44
CA PHE A 46 19.68 -8.95 13.26
C PHE A 46 18.31 -8.61 13.88
N LEU A 47 18.31 -8.05 15.10
CA LEU A 47 17.06 -7.63 15.74
C LEU A 47 16.39 -6.47 15.01
N LEU A 48 17.19 -5.51 14.49
CA LEU A 48 16.67 -4.43 13.65
C LEU A 48 16.07 -4.98 12.34
N GLN A 49 16.76 -5.92 11.68
CA GLN A 49 16.24 -6.58 10.49
C GLN A 49 14.99 -7.41 10.78
N LYS A 50 14.93 -8.08 11.96
CA LYS A 50 13.74 -8.88 12.35
C LYS A 50 12.55 -8.04 12.74
N ARG A 51 12.75 -6.87 13.29
CA ARG A 51 11.67 -5.88 13.48
C ARG A 51 11.18 -5.34 12.14
N ALA A 52 12.09 -5.22 11.15
CA ALA A 52 11.76 -4.82 9.78
C ALA A 52 11.32 -5.98 8.87
N ASP A 53 11.37 -7.23 9.33
CA ASP A 53 10.99 -8.41 8.54
C ASP A 53 9.47 -8.56 8.50
N VAL A 54 8.82 -7.70 7.73
CA VAL A 54 7.45 -7.92 7.27
C VAL A 54 7.49 -9.03 6.21
N ASN A 55 7.81 -10.24 6.66
CA ASN A 55 8.05 -11.41 5.81
C ASN A 55 6.74 -12.06 5.34
N MET A 56 5.61 -11.36 5.57
CA MET A 56 4.30 -11.79 5.13
C MET A 56 4.04 -11.35 3.69
N THR A 57 3.18 -12.08 2.99
CA THR A 57 2.70 -11.66 1.67
C THR A 57 1.80 -10.42 1.80
N LEU A 58 1.67 -9.65 0.71
CA LEU A 58 0.76 -8.50 0.68
C LEU A 58 -0.70 -8.93 0.94
N GLU A 59 -1.08 -10.15 0.52
CA GLU A 59 -2.39 -10.73 0.79
C GLU A 59 -2.62 -11.01 2.28
N SER A 60 -1.62 -11.60 2.97
CA SER A 60 -1.68 -11.82 4.42
C SER A 60 -1.70 -10.49 5.18
N PHE A 61 -0.93 -9.50 4.72
CA PHE A 61 -0.94 -8.16 5.29
C PHE A 61 -2.29 -7.47 5.10
N TYR A 62 -2.97 -7.71 3.96
CA TYR A 62 -4.29 -7.14 3.71
C TYR A 62 -5.31 -7.55 4.78
N ALA A 63 -5.26 -8.78 5.28
CA ALA A 63 -6.15 -9.24 6.36
C ALA A 63 -5.96 -8.40 7.65
N LEU A 64 -4.70 -8.12 8.02
CA LEU A 64 -4.39 -7.25 9.17
C LEU A 64 -4.80 -5.78 8.90
N TYR A 65 -4.56 -5.29 7.69
CA TYR A 65 -4.98 -3.96 7.29
C TYR A 65 -6.50 -3.78 7.33
N GLU A 66 -7.26 -4.83 6.95
CA GLU A 66 -8.72 -4.86 7.05
C GLU A 66 -9.16 -4.78 8.52
N GLU A 67 -8.58 -5.60 9.39
CA GLU A 67 -8.90 -5.63 10.83
C GLU A 67 -8.64 -4.27 11.49
N ASP A 68 -7.50 -3.66 11.18
CA ASP A 68 -7.10 -2.36 11.74
C ASP A 68 -7.94 -1.19 11.23
N LEU A 69 -8.32 -1.20 9.95
CA LEU A 69 -8.91 -0.02 9.31
C LEU A 69 -10.44 -0.04 9.26
N LYS A 70 -11.04 -1.22 9.10
CA LYS A 70 -12.49 -1.38 8.95
C LYS A 70 -13.31 -0.75 10.08
N PRO A 71 -12.92 -0.85 11.36
CA PRO A 71 -13.64 -0.19 12.46
C PRO A 71 -13.53 1.35 12.44
N ARG A 72 -12.55 1.91 11.72
CA ARG A 72 -12.22 3.35 11.74
C ARG A 72 -12.81 4.13 10.57
N VAL A 73 -13.40 3.45 9.60
CA VAL A 73 -13.94 4.08 8.39
C VAL A 73 -15.41 3.72 8.16
N LYS A 74 -16.14 4.59 7.46
CA LYS A 74 -17.53 4.31 7.09
C LYS A 74 -17.61 3.06 6.19
N LEU A 75 -18.66 2.27 6.34
CA LEU A 75 -18.87 1.02 5.61
C LEU A 75 -18.79 1.21 4.07
N THR A 76 -19.37 2.29 3.56
CA THR A 76 -19.33 2.61 2.13
C THR A 76 -17.91 2.88 1.64
N THR A 77 -17.14 3.63 2.43
CA THR A 77 -15.72 3.90 2.15
C THR A 77 -14.91 2.61 2.17
N TRP A 78 -15.17 1.74 3.16
CA TRP A 78 -14.49 0.45 3.24
C TRP A 78 -14.79 -0.42 2.01
N LYS A 79 -16.06 -0.59 1.63
CA LYS A 79 -16.44 -1.38 0.45
C LYS A 79 -15.74 -0.92 -0.84
N THR A 80 -15.61 0.39 -1.03
CA THR A 80 -14.88 0.94 -2.20
C THR A 80 -13.39 0.59 -2.15
N LYS A 81 -12.73 0.74 -0.98
CA LYS A 81 -11.33 0.35 -0.78
C LYS A 81 -11.12 -1.14 -0.99
N GLU A 82 -11.96 -1.96 -0.36
CA GLU A 82 -11.92 -3.42 -0.48
C GLU A 82 -12.01 -3.88 -1.93
N ASN A 83 -12.98 -3.34 -2.68
CA ASN A 83 -13.15 -3.67 -4.09
C ASN A 83 -11.89 -3.34 -4.91
N ILE A 84 -11.32 -2.15 -4.74
CA ILE A 84 -10.08 -1.76 -5.42
C ILE A 84 -8.93 -2.70 -5.05
N ILE A 85 -8.74 -2.97 -3.77
CA ILE A 85 -7.63 -3.80 -3.29
C ILE A 85 -7.76 -5.23 -3.84
N ARG A 86 -8.94 -5.85 -3.69
CA ARG A 86 -9.17 -7.24 -4.12
C ARG A 86 -9.11 -7.42 -5.64
N THR A 87 -9.57 -6.44 -6.42
CA THR A 87 -9.67 -6.59 -7.88
C THR A 87 -8.48 -6.02 -8.65
N LYS A 88 -7.76 -5.04 -8.10
CA LYS A 88 -6.72 -4.28 -8.81
C LYS A 88 -5.32 -4.40 -8.20
N ILE A 89 -5.19 -4.78 -6.93
CA ILE A 89 -3.90 -4.84 -6.24
C ILE A 89 -3.50 -6.28 -5.96
N LEU A 90 -4.32 -7.04 -5.24
CA LEU A 90 -3.99 -8.41 -4.81
C LEU A 90 -3.72 -9.38 -5.96
N PRO A 91 -4.41 -9.36 -7.11
CA PRO A 91 -4.13 -10.29 -8.20
C PRO A 91 -2.70 -10.18 -8.74
N PHE A 92 -2.06 -9.00 -8.64
CA PHE A 92 -0.73 -8.73 -9.15
C PHE A 92 0.36 -8.82 -8.09
N LEU A 93 0.11 -8.25 -6.93
CA LEU A 93 1.12 -8.09 -5.87
C LEU A 93 0.86 -8.98 -4.65
N GLY A 94 -0.32 -9.57 -4.51
CA GLY A 94 -0.76 -10.29 -3.32
C GLY A 94 0.18 -11.42 -2.88
N LYS A 95 0.71 -12.18 -3.83
CA LYS A 95 1.62 -13.31 -3.56
C LYS A 95 3.05 -12.90 -3.21
N LYS A 96 3.43 -11.64 -3.48
CA LYS A 96 4.77 -11.13 -3.14
C LYS A 96 4.84 -10.79 -1.67
N LYS A 97 6.00 -11.03 -1.06
CA LYS A 97 6.26 -10.57 0.30
C LYS A 97 6.34 -9.05 0.33
N LEU A 98 5.77 -8.47 1.37
CA LEU A 98 5.70 -7.02 1.53
C LEU A 98 7.10 -6.37 1.53
N SER A 99 8.10 -7.04 2.12
CA SER A 99 9.50 -6.61 2.14
C SER A 99 10.22 -6.72 0.78
N GLU A 100 9.73 -7.58 -0.11
CA GLU A 100 10.35 -7.83 -1.43
C GLU A 100 9.74 -6.96 -2.54
N ILE A 101 8.57 -6.32 -2.28
CA ILE A 101 7.96 -5.43 -3.26
C ILE A 101 8.83 -4.17 -3.39
N ASN A 102 9.42 -4.01 -4.55
CA ASN A 102 10.27 -2.87 -4.87
C ASN A 102 9.58 -1.87 -5.81
N THR A 103 10.21 -0.72 -6.04
CA THR A 103 9.69 0.33 -6.93
C THR A 103 9.43 -0.18 -8.35
N ARG A 104 10.27 -1.09 -8.86
CA ARG A 104 10.11 -1.67 -10.20
C ARG A 104 8.85 -2.52 -10.31
N ASP A 105 8.52 -3.29 -9.25
CA ASP A 105 7.30 -4.08 -9.21
C ASP A 105 6.06 -3.21 -9.24
N VAL A 106 6.11 -2.07 -8.54
CA VAL A 106 5.01 -1.10 -8.56
C VAL A 106 4.86 -0.46 -9.94
N VAL A 107 5.96 -0.06 -10.60
CA VAL A 107 5.90 0.48 -11.96
C VAL A 107 5.33 -0.54 -12.96
N ASN A 108 5.74 -1.81 -12.86
CA ASN A 108 5.18 -2.87 -13.70
C ASN A 108 3.67 -3.02 -13.46
N TRP A 109 3.24 -3.03 -12.21
CA TRP A 109 1.82 -3.07 -11.85
C TRP A 109 1.05 -1.83 -12.36
N GLN A 110 1.63 -0.63 -12.26
CA GLN A 110 1.03 0.59 -12.81
C GLN A 110 0.80 0.47 -14.31
N ASN A 111 1.77 -0.06 -15.06
CA ASN A 111 1.64 -0.28 -16.50
C ASN A 111 0.50 -1.25 -16.83
N GLU A 112 0.30 -2.30 -16.01
CA GLU A 112 -0.85 -3.20 -16.18
C GLU A 112 -2.18 -2.49 -15.90
N ILE A 113 -2.26 -1.65 -14.85
CA ILE A 113 -3.46 -0.87 -14.55
C ILE A 113 -3.80 0.10 -15.70
N ILE A 114 -2.80 0.77 -16.30
CA ILE A 114 -3.00 1.68 -17.45
C ILE A 114 -3.56 0.93 -18.67
N ARG A 115 -3.11 -0.30 -18.91
CA ARG A 115 -3.57 -1.15 -20.03
C ARG A 115 -4.95 -1.76 -19.80
N MET A 116 -5.42 -1.79 -18.56
CA MET A 116 -6.72 -2.38 -18.23
C MET A 116 -7.87 -1.61 -18.87
N LYS A 117 -8.86 -2.37 -19.26
CA LYS A 117 -10.15 -1.88 -19.76
C LYS A 117 -11.26 -2.15 -18.75
N ASP A 118 -12.27 -1.31 -18.78
CA ASP A 118 -13.49 -1.53 -18.02
C ASP A 118 -14.36 -2.65 -18.64
N THR A 119 -15.48 -2.97 -18.03
CA THR A 119 -16.43 -3.97 -18.52
C THR A 119 -17.06 -3.61 -19.88
N LYS A 120 -16.94 -2.36 -20.31
CA LYS A 120 -17.44 -1.84 -21.59
C LYS A 120 -16.33 -1.78 -22.66
N GLY A 121 -15.10 -2.18 -22.33
CA GLY A 121 -13.96 -2.15 -23.23
C GLY A 121 -13.22 -0.80 -23.30
N ASN A 122 -13.61 0.21 -22.49
CA ASN A 122 -12.96 1.51 -22.45
C ASN A 122 -11.74 1.48 -21.50
N PRO A 123 -10.71 2.31 -21.74
CA PRO A 123 -9.61 2.50 -20.82
C PRO A 123 -10.12 2.97 -19.44
N ILE A 124 -9.46 2.54 -18.39
CA ILE A 124 -9.73 3.02 -17.02
C ILE A 124 -9.44 4.52 -16.97
N SER A 125 -10.37 5.31 -16.41
CA SER A 125 -10.20 6.76 -16.32
C SER A 125 -8.97 7.15 -15.49
N PRO A 126 -8.26 8.24 -15.85
CA PRO A 126 -7.09 8.72 -15.11
C PRO A 126 -7.37 8.95 -13.61
N THR A 127 -8.51 9.53 -13.28
CA THR A 127 -8.94 9.73 -11.89
C THR A 127 -9.08 8.42 -11.12
N TYR A 128 -9.61 7.35 -11.77
CA TYR A 128 -9.72 6.05 -11.12
C TYR A 128 -8.36 5.35 -10.99
N GLN A 129 -7.46 5.49 -11.98
CA GLN A 129 -6.07 5.03 -11.88
C GLN A 129 -5.36 5.66 -10.68
N LYS A 130 -5.52 6.99 -10.49
CA LYS A 130 -5.00 7.73 -9.33
C LYS A 130 -5.57 7.17 -8.02
N ALA A 131 -6.88 6.91 -7.97
CA ALA A 131 -7.52 6.32 -6.80
C ALA A 131 -6.98 4.91 -6.47
N ILE A 132 -6.76 4.06 -7.49
CA ILE A 132 -6.17 2.72 -7.31
C ILE A 132 -4.75 2.83 -6.74
N HIS A 133 -3.92 3.71 -7.30
CA HIS A 133 -2.55 3.93 -6.81
C HIS A 133 -2.54 4.44 -5.36
N ALA A 134 -3.45 5.37 -5.03
CA ALA A 134 -3.58 5.91 -3.69
C ALA A 134 -3.91 4.82 -2.65
N GLN A 135 -4.71 3.79 -3.00
CA GLN A 135 -4.99 2.68 -2.09
C GLN A 135 -3.74 1.83 -1.82
N LEU A 136 -2.94 1.52 -2.84
CA LEU A 136 -1.67 0.80 -2.65
C LEU A 136 -0.72 1.59 -1.78
N SER A 137 -0.56 2.89 -2.04
CA SER A 137 0.29 3.78 -1.24
C SER A 137 -0.20 3.89 0.22
N ALA A 138 -1.52 3.91 0.45
CA ALA A 138 -2.10 3.91 1.79
C ALA A 138 -1.80 2.61 2.56
N MET A 139 -1.85 1.45 1.89
CA MET A 139 -1.47 0.16 2.51
C MET A 139 -0.01 0.17 2.93
N PHE A 140 0.91 0.62 2.08
CA PHE A 140 2.34 0.72 2.43
C PHE A 140 2.60 1.75 3.53
N ASN A 141 1.90 2.88 3.55
CA ASN A 141 2.02 3.86 4.64
C ASN A 141 1.53 3.29 5.98
N HIS A 142 0.48 2.46 5.96
CA HIS A 142 0.01 1.74 7.14
C HIS A 142 1.08 0.74 7.61
N ALA A 143 1.70 -0.01 6.68
CA ALA A 143 2.78 -0.94 6.99
C ALA A 143 4.02 -0.23 7.59
N ILE A 144 4.38 0.96 7.09
CA ILE A 144 5.46 1.77 7.65
C ILE A 144 5.13 2.19 9.09
N ARG A 145 3.90 2.64 9.32
CA ARG A 145 3.49 3.20 10.62
C ARG A 145 3.38 2.15 11.73
N TYR A 146 2.86 0.97 11.41
CA TYR A 146 2.47 -0.02 12.40
C TYR A 146 3.27 -1.32 12.34
N TYR A 147 3.92 -1.60 11.20
CA TYR A 147 4.64 -2.86 10.94
C TYR A 147 6.11 -2.63 10.56
N GLU A 148 6.62 -1.43 10.82
CA GLU A 148 8.04 -1.06 10.67
C GLU A 148 8.62 -1.33 9.25
N LEU A 149 7.81 -1.27 8.20
CA LEU A 149 8.31 -1.34 6.83
C LEU A 149 9.22 -0.12 6.57
N PRO A 150 10.44 -0.29 6.01
CA PRO A 150 11.39 0.81 5.94
C PRO A 150 11.02 1.90 4.93
N LEU A 151 10.31 1.56 3.85
CA LEU A 151 10.04 2.46 2.72
C LEU A 151 8.69 2.16 2.10
N ASN A 152 8.07 3.20 1.50
CA ASN A 152 6.91 3.05 0.64
C ASN A 152 7.35 2.98 -0.83
N PRO A 153 7.35 1.79 -1.48
CA PRO A 153 7.76 1.65 -2.87
C PRO A 153 6.77 2.32 -3.84
N ALA A 154 5.48 2.43 -3.49
CA ALA A 154 4.49 3.11 -4.30
C ALA A 154 4.71 4.62 -4.33
N ARG A 155 5.11 5.23 -3.21
CA ARG A 155 5.47 6.65 -3.18
C ARG A 155 6.71 6.95 -4.03
N ARG A 156 7.70 6.05 -4.04
CA ARG A 156 8.91 6.19 -4.87
C ARG A 156 8.63 6.01 -6.37
N ALA A 157 7.66 5.17 -6.73
CA ALA A 157 7.25 4.96 -8.11
C ALA A 157 6.55 6.20 -8.72
N GLY A 158 6.00 7.07 -7.89
CA GLY A 158 5.17 8.18 -8.32
C GLY A 158 3.72 7.76 -8.58
N SER A 159 2.82 8.75 -8.65
CA SER A 159 1.40 8.51 -8.94
C SER A 159 1.17 8.23 -10.42
N ILE A 160 0.08 7.52 -10.73
CA ILE A 160 -0.46 7.37 -12.08
C ILE A 160 -1.82 8.06 -12.17
N GLY A 161 -2.17 8.44 -13.38
CA GLY A 161 -3.41 9.14 -13.66
C GLY A 161 -3.33 10.62 -13.26
N GLU A 162 -3.66 11.49 -14.18
CA GLU A 162 -3.80 12.91 -13.92
C GLU A 162 -5.23 13.23 -13.52
N GLU A 163 -5.39 14.19 -12.63
CA GLU A 163 -6.68 14.74 -12.30
C GLU A 163 -6.95 15.87 -13.28
N GLU A 164 -7.66 15.58 -14.35
CA GLU A 164 -8.27 16.65 -15.14
C GLU A 164 -9.36 17.30 -14.26
N SER A 165 -9.04 18.43 -13.68
CA SER A 165 -10.05 19.30 -13.10
C SER A 165 -10.87 19.85 -14.27
N LYS A 166 -11.97 19.17 -14.61
CA LYS A 166 -12.96 19.77 -15.47
C LYS A 166 -13.52 20.96 -14.72
N GLU A 167 -13.42 22.13 -15.33
CA GLU A 167 -14.09 23.33 -14.83
C GLU A 167 -15.56 22.96 -14.58
N MET A 168 -16.00 23.08 -13.32
CA MET A 168 -17.40 22.89 -13.01
C MET A 168 -18.16 24.07 -13.60
N LEU A 169 -18.96 23.80 -14.62
CA LEU A 169 -19.90 24.76 -15.12
C LEU A 169 -20.93 25.04 -14.02
N PHE A 170 -20.88 26.21 -13.42
CA PHE A 170 -21.87 26.68 -12.46
C PHE A 170 -22.67 27.82 -13.12
N TRP A 171 -23.95 27.86 -12.81
CA TRP A 171 -24.82 28.94 -13.26
C TRP A 171 -24.40 30.20 -12.51
N THR A 172 -24.10 31.24 -13.26
CA THR A 172 -23.96 32.57 -12.68
C THR A 172 -25.35 33.11 -12.30
N ARG A 173 -25.39 34.09 -11.38
CA ARG A 173 -26.66 34.71 -10.94
C ARG A 173 -27.43 35.29 -12.11
N ASP A 174 -26.73 35.80 -13.11
CA ASP A 174 -27.30 36.42 -14.28
C ASP A 174 -27.91 35.38 -15.24
N GLU A 175 -27.26 34.20 -15.37
CA GLU A 175 -27.79 33.08 -16.16
C GLU A 175 -29.04 32.45 -15.50
N LEU A 176 -29.14 32.44 -14.17
CA LEU A 176 -30.31 31.97 -13.44
C LEU A 176 -31.50 32.92 -13.56
N SER A 177 -31.28 34.21 -13.92
CA SER A 177 -32.34 35.20 -14.11
C SER A 177 -32.91 35.24 -15.52
N ILE A 178 -32.36 34.43 -16.45
CA ILE A 178 -32.89 34.31 -17.82
C ILE A 178 -34.12 33.37 -17.81
N PRO A 179 -35.31 33.81 -18.28
CA PRO A 179 -36.50 32.97 -18.29
C PRO A 179 -36.35 31.77 -19.24
N PRO A 180 -37.05 30.64 -18.98
CA PRO A 180 -36.83 29.35 -19.65
C PRO A 180 -36.96 29.34 -21.19
N SER A 181 -37.55 30.37 -21.80
CA SER A 181 -37.71 30.47 -23.24
C SER A 181 -36.40 30.70 -24.04
N GLY A 182 -35.30 31.03 -23.37
CA GLY A 182 -34.01 31.28 -24.01
C GLY A 182 -33.04 30.09 -24.02
N TYR A 183 -33.38 28.96 -23.44
CA TYR A 183 -32.44 27.85 -23.20
C TYR A 183 -32.24 26.85 -24.33
N HIS A 184 -32.87 27.06 -25.50
CA HIS A 184 -32.91 26.02 -26.54
C HIS A 184 -31.65 25.84 -27.39
N GLN A 185 -30.56 26.61 -27.20
CA GLN A 185 -29.42 26.50 -28.14
C GLN A 185 -28.01 26.29 -27.58
N SER A 186 -27.78 26.23 -26.26
CA SER A 186 -26.38 26.05 -25.79
C SER A 186 -26.12 25.01 -24.70
N ALA A 187 -27.11 24.30 -24.20
CA ALA A 187 -26.90 23.21 -23.22
C ALA A 187 -27.09 21.83 -23.85
N LYS A 188 -26.14 21.35 -24.61
CA LYS A 188 -25.99 19.91 -24.83
C LYS A 188 -25.61 19.27 -23.50
N GLY A 189 -26.59 18.75 -22.75
CA GLY A 189 -26.26 17.73 -21.79
C GLY A 189 -26.94 17.63 -20.43
N TYR A 190 -27.93 18.43 -20.04
CA TYR A 190 -28.67 18.11 -18.80
C TYR A 190 -30.19 18.31 -18.98
N ARG A 191 -30.88 17.17 -19.12
CA ARG A 191 -32.33 17.12 -18.92
C ARG A 191 -32.58 16.93 -17.43
N PHE A 192 -33.23 17.89 -16.81
CA PHE A 192 -33.95 17.65 -15.56
C PHE A 192 -35.37 17.26 -15.95
N ASP A 193 -35.73 15.99 -15.86
CA ASP A 193 -37.12 15.57 -15.85
C ASP A 193 -37.66 15.88 -14.46
N ALA A 194 -38.45 16.91 -14.36
CA ALA A 194 -39.28 17.18 -13.20
C ALA A 194 -40.51 16.29 -13.31
N ALA A 195 -40.69 15.36 -12.37
CA ALA A 195 -41.95 14.72 -12.03
C ALA A 195 -42.32 15.14 -10.61
#